data_48f53fb48bf1e026e3743db03fcbe3cf
#
_entry.id   48f53fb48bf1e026e3743db03fcbe3cf
#
_cell.length_a   1.000
_cell.length_b   1.000
_cell.length_c   1.000
_cell.angle_alpha   90.00
_cell.angle_beta   90.00
_cell.angle_gamma   90.00
#
_symmetry.space_group_name_H-M   'P 1'
#
loop_
_entity.id
_entity.type
_entity.pdbx_description
1 polymer ?
#
loop_
_entity_poly.entity_id
_entity_poly.type
_entity_poly.pdbx_seq_one_letter_code
_entity_poly.pdbx_strand_id
1 'polypeptide(L)'
;MLAGILSAHAIEYTPANVSASIALKVPGNEAVRYPLEFRKLRKERFDYQLTATESLPVLIYQKVEGGETNKRITLFITATENIYFNYGEQVKSGACHDDCLFYMPGFWYRRNLRSPKEAPSFHTSDSWVVREDRLSTPMTTIFDEKNGKSFSVARIDKFESDALTTHKEGEVILSGTTSIGYTGFENCNGTATLSFGYPYKEAPKTYIRKLTLAPSVEAYQFLGKGESVTLTWELNESAPTDFSDCVKQAWEYSYDLYKPATVETPYTDEVMKEVMSN
;
A
#
# COMPACT_ATOMS: atom_id res chain seq x y z
N MET A 1 43.45 -5.24 -3.03
CA MET A 1 42.12 -4.65 -3.20
C MET A 1 41.12 -5.59 -2.53
N LEU A 2 40.69 -5.26 -1.30
CA LEU A 2 39.62 -5.99 -0.63
C LEU A 2 38.30 -5.43 -1.21
N ALA A 3 37.60 -6.25 -1.99
CA ALA A 3 36.23 -5.99 -2.35
C ALA A 3 35.38 -6.07 -1.06
N GLY A 4 34.95 -4.92 -0.56
CA GLY A 4 33.98 -4.89 0.51
C GLY A 4 32.70 -5.57 0.00
N ILE A 5 32.36 -6.68 0.62
CA ILE A 5 31.03 -7.30 0.47
C ILE A 5 30.05 -6.29 1.07
N LEU A 6 29.40 -5.53 0.20
CA LEU A 6 28.21 -4.77 0.59
C LEU A 6 27.18 -5.81 1.05
N SER A 7 27.03 -5.92 2.36
CA SER A 7 25.96 -6.68 2.98
C SER A 7 24.63 -6.09 2.44
N ALA A 8 23.97 -6.85 1.61
CA ALA A 8 22.57 -6.55 1.26
C ALA A 8 21.78 -6.59 2.58
N HIS A 9 21.39 -5.43 3.08
CA HIS A 9 20.49 -5.40 4.23
C HIS A 9 19.13 -5.83 3.71
N ALA A 10 18.71 -7.03 4.12
CA ALA A 10 17.39 -7.57 3.85
C ALA A 10 16.29 -6.64 4.39
N ILE A 11 15.11 -6.64 3.77
CA ILE A 11 13.93 -5.98 4.35
C ILE A 11 13.72 -6.53 5.76
N GLU A 12 14.00 -5.71 6.75
CA GLU A 12 13.72 -6.05 8.13
C GLU A 12 12.26 -5.77 8.45
N TYR A 13 11.43 -6.79 8.34
CA TYR A 13 10.07 -6.72 8.85
C TYR A 13 10.06 -7.09 10.34
N THR A 14 10.28 -6.09 11.17
CA THR A 14 10.35 -6.21 12.63
C THR A 14 9.48 -5.15 13.31
N PRO A 15 9.04 -5.37 14.55
CA PRO A 15 8.28 -4.36 15.30
C PRO A 15 8.95 -2.99 15.41
N ALA A 16 10.26 -2.90 15.21
CA ALA A 16 11.00 -1.63 15.22
C ALA A 16 10.79 -0.81 13.93
N ASN A 17 10.57 -1.50 12.81
CA ASN A 17 10.46 -0.89 11.49
C ASN A 17 9.00 -0.80 11.00
N VAL A 18 8.08 -1.48 11.69
CA VAL A 18 6.68 -1.58 11.32
C VAL A 18 5.81 -0.93 12.37
N SER A 19 4.81 -0.19 11.91
CA SER A 19 3.72 0.27 12.77
C SER A 19 2.38 -0.10 12.13
N ALA A 20 1.42 -0.48 12.94
CA ALA A 20 0.08 -0.82 12.50
C ALA A 20 -0.97 -0.12 13.36
N SER A 21 -2.13 0.10 12.79
CA SER A 21 -3.28 0.63 13.51
C SER A 21 -4.59 0.06 12.96
N ILE A 22 -5.60 0.01 13.80
CA ILE A 22 -6.97 -0.29 13.40
C ILE A 22 -7.89 0.83 13.85
N ALA A 23 -8.72 1.32 12.95
CA ALA A 23 -9.82 2.20 13.31
C ALA A 23 -11.10 1.37 13.40
N LEU A 24 -11.84 1.55 14.48
CA LEU A 24 -13.14 0.93 14.71
C LEU A 24 -14.21 2.00 14.71
N LYS A 25 -15.33 1.70 14.07
CA LYS A 25 -16.47 2.61 13.99
C LYS A 25 -17.76 1.88 14.36
N VAL A 26 -18.51 2.51 15.24
CA VAL A 26 -19.89 2.12 15.54
C VAL A 26 -20.80 3.12 14.81
N PRO A 27 -21.86 2.68 14.12
CA PRO A 27 -22.81 3.58 13.48
C PRO A 27 -23.32 4.67 14.43
N GLY A 28 -23.34 5.91 13.98
CA GLY A 28 -23.74 7.08 14.79
C GLY A 28 -22.65 7.71 15.64
N ASN A 29 -21.50 7.06 15.83
CA ASN A 29 -20.35 7.60 16.56
C ASN A 29 -19.18 7.93 15.62
N GLU A 30 -18.23 8.71 16.12
CA GLU A 30 -16.95 8.91 15.43
C GLU A 30 -16.12 7.61 15.44
N ALA A 31 -15.26 7.46 14.45
CA ALA A 31 -14.31 6.36 14.43
C ALA A 31 -13.17 6.62 15.41
N VAL A 32 -12.74 5.58 16.09
CA VAL A 32 -11.59 5.63 17.01
C VAL A 32 -10.47 4.76 16.42
N ARG A 33 -9.28 5.33 16.29
CA ARG A 33 -8.09 4.65 15.78
C ARG A 33 -7.18 4.23 16.92
N TYR A 34 -6.84 2.95 16.94
CA TYR A 34 -6.01 2.32 17.95
C TYR A 34 -4.66 1.91 17.34
N PRO A 35 -3.54 2.38 17.88
CA PRO A 35 -2.23 1.83 17.54
C PRO A 35 -2.15 0.36 18.01
N LEU A 36 -1.46 -0.46 17.22
CA LEU A 36 -1.31 -1.89 17.50
C LEU A 36 0.15 -2.22 17.84
N GLU A 37 0.31 -3.03 18.85
CA GLU A 37 1.59 -3.59 19.28
C GLU A 37 1.76 -5.00 18.73
N PHE A 38 2.94 -5.32 18.19
CA PHE A 38 3.29 -6.62 17.65
C PHE A 38 3.83 -7.52 18.77
N ARG A 39 3.05 -8.47 19.20
CA ARG A 39 3.45 -9.49 20.16
C ARG A 39 3.88 -10.76 19.42
N LYS A 40 5.17 -11.06 19.41
CA LYS A 40 5.69 -12.27 18.79
C LYS A 40 5.16 -13.54 19.45
N LEU A 41 4.65 -14.46 18.65
CA LEU A 41 4.17 -15.77 19.08
C LEU A 41 5.27 -16.81 18.87
N ARG A 42 5.39 -17.75 19.82
CA ARG A 42 6.30 -18.88 19.72
C ARG A 42 5.49 -20.16 19.56
N LYS A 43 5.85 -20.98 18.58
CA LYS A 43 5.22 -22.30 18.31
C LYS A 43 3.75 -22.20 17.86
N GLU A 44 3.31 -21.06 17.37
CA GLU A 44 1.97 -20.83 16.84
C GLU A 44 1.98 -20.86 15.30
N ARG A 45 0.80 -20.94 14.73
CA ARG A 45 0.60 -20.83 13.27
C ARG A 45 0.95 -19.44 12.72
N PHE A 46 0.83 -18.43 13.57
CA PHE A 46 1.09 -17.04 13.27
C PHE A 46 2.39 -16.58 13.92
N ASP A 47 3.07 -15.60 13.30
CA ASP A 47 4.30 -15.04 13.86
C ASP A 47 4.02 -13.95 14.88
N TYR A 48 2.91 -13.20 14.70
CA TYR A 48 2.52 -12.10 15.58
C TYR A 48 1.03 -12.14 15.91
N GLN A 49 0.71 -11.75 17.13
CA GLN A 49 -0.60 -11.23 17.52
C GLN A 49 -0.48 -9.71 17.61
N LEU A 50 -1.41 -8.98 17.02
CA LEU A 50 -1.48 -7.53 17.11
C LEU A 50 -2.52 -7.15 18.14
N THR A 51 -2.13 -6.35 19.14
CA THR A 51 -2.99 -5.97 20.27
C THR A 51 -2.92 -4.46 20.47
N ALA A 52 -4.02 -3.86 20.91
CA ALA A 52 -4.00 -2.50 21.43
C ALA A 52 -3.82 -2.51 22.95
N THR A 53 -3.57 -1.32 23.53
CA THR A 53 -3.53 -1.15 25.00
C THR A 53 -4.89 -1.49 25.61
N GLU A 54 -5.97 -1.19 24.90
CA GLU A 54 -7.34 -1.52 25.30
C GLU A 54 -7.77 -2.85 24.69
N SER A 55 -8.74 -3.51 25.33
CA SER A 55 -9.38 -4.70 24.77
C SER A 55 -10.29 -4.31 23.64
N LEU A 56 -9.97 -4.76 22.42
CA LEU A 56 -10.76 -4.49 21.23
C LEU A 56 -11.70 -5.67 20.90
N PRO A 57 -12.86 -5.42 20.29
CA PRO A 57 -13.80 -6.45 19.85
C PRO A 57 -13.33 -7.19 18.60
N VAL A 58 -12.02 -7.43 18.49
CA VAL A 58 -11.37 -8.04 17.33
C VAL A 58 -10.10 -8.78 17.72
N LEU A 59 -9.84 -9.91 17.08
CA LEU A 59 -8.59 -10.64 17.16
C LEU A 59 -7.80 -10.43 15.87
N ILE A 60 -6.56 -10.03 15.99
CA ILE A 60 -5.69 -9.73 14.85
C ILE A 60 -4.43 -10.56 14.94
N TYR A 61 -4.18 -11.36 13.91
CA TYR A 61 -2.99 -12.19 13.79
C TYR A 61 -2.29 -11.92 12.46
N GLN A 62 -0.98 -12.09 12.45
CA GLN A 62 -0.18 -11.88 11.26
C GLN A 62 0.83 -13.01 11.09
N LYS A 63 0.97 -13.46 9.83
CA LYS A 63 1.98 -14.40 9.39
C LYS A 63 2.90 -13.69 8.41
N VAL A 64 4.22 -13.88 8.57
CA VAL A 64 5.24 -13.29 7.70
C VAL A 64 6.10 -14.40 7.14
N GLU A 65 6.11 -14.53 5.83
CA GLU A 65 6.85 -15.58 5.11
C GLU A 65 7.74 -14.94 4.03
N GLY A 66 8.76 -15.64 3.62
CA GLY A 66 9.60 -15.24 2.48
C GLY A 66 11.09 -15.25 2.77
N GLY A 67 11.86 -14.83 1.77
CA GLY A 67 13.32 -14.79 1.77
C GLY A 67 13.91 -13.48 2.28
N GLU A 68 15.10 -13.18 1.83
CA GLU A 68 15.81 -11.94 2.17
C GLU A 68 15.24 -10.73 1.43
N THR A 69 14.89 -10.88 0.16
CA THR A 69 14.44 -9.79 -0.72
C THR A 69 12.93 -9.65 -0.82
N ASN A 70 12.16 -10.63 -0.34
CA ASN A 70 10.71 -10.54 -0.33
C ASN A 70 10.12 -11.06 0.98
N LYS A 71 9.04 -10.42 1.43
CA LYS A 71 8.27 -10.81 2.60
C LYS A 71 6.79 -10.75 2.27
N ARG A 72 6.12 -11.88 2.38
CA ARG A 72 4.67 -11.97 2.26
C ARG A 72 4.04 -11.84 3.64
N ILE A 73 3.17 -10.87 3.78
CA ILE A 73 2.47 -10.54 5.00
C ILE A 73 1.02 -10.98 4.81
N THR A 74 0.57 -11.93 5.61
CA THR A 74 -0.84 -12.35 5.64
C THR A 74 -1.44 -11.95 6.96
N LEU A 75 -2.44 -11.07 6.91
CA LEU A 75 -3.17 -10.55 8.06
C LEU A 75 -4.50 -11.29 8.20
N PHE A 76 -4.84 -11.68 9.40
CA PHE A 76 -6.10 -12.33 9.78
C PHE A 76 -6.81 -11.46 10.81
N ILE A 77 -7.99 -10.97 10.47
CA ILE A 77 -8.83 -10.18 11.38
C ILE A 77 -10.12 -10.95 11.63
N THR A 78 -10.43 -11.25 12.89
CA THR A 78 -11.65 -11.94 13.30
C THR A 78 -12.42 -11.07 14.26
N ALA A 79 -13.66 -10.74 13.96
CA ALA A 79 -14.52 -9.94 14.82
C ALA A 79 -15.08 -10.79 15.98
N THR A 80 -15.02 -10.30 17.22
CA THR A 80 -15.67 -10.90 18.38
C THR A 80 -17.06 -10.29 18.66
N GLU A 81 -17.33 -9.15 18.04
CA GLU A 81 -18.61 -8.44 18.00
C GLU A 81 -18.84 -7.87 16.61
N ASN A 82 -20.01 -7.32 16.32
CA ASN A 82 -20.24 -6.63 15.05
C ASN A 82 -19.45 -5.33 15.02
N ILE A 83 -18.58 -5.16 14.02
CA ILE A 83 -17.70 -4.00 13.89
C ILE A 83 -17.69 -3.45 12.45
N TYR A 84 -17.37 -2.16 12.33
CA TYR A 84 -16.82 -1.59 11.12
C TYR A 84 -15.36 -1.25 11.38
N PHE A 85 -14.45 -1.65 10.49
CA PHE A 85 -13.02 -1.45 10.70
C PHE A 85 -12.34 -0.84 9.47
N ASN A 86 -11.20 -0.19 9.73
CA ASN A 86 -10.20 0.20 8.75
C ASN A 86 -8.82 -0.12 9.34
N TYR A 87 -8.06 -0.96 8.67
CA TYR A 87 -6.71 -1.36 9.08
C TYR A 87 -5.66 -0.64 8.25
N GLY A 88 -4.57 -0.23 8.88
CA GLY A 88 -3.43 0.36 8.21
C GLY A 88 -2.10 -0.07 8.79
N GLU A 89 -1.12 -0.20 7.91
CA GLU A 89 0.24 -0.58 8.23
C GLU A 89 1.24 0.32 7.51
N GLN A 90 2.35 0.59 8.18
CA GLN A 90 3.47 1.38 7.69
C GLN A 90 4.76 0.61 7.89
N VAL A 91 5.60 0.56 6.85
CA VAL A 91 6.91 -0.08 6.89
C VAL A 91 7.98 0.92 6.50
N LYS A 92 8.89 1.22 7.43
CA LYS A 92 10.01 2.14 7.20
C LYS A 92 11.03 1.50 6.28
N SER A 93 11.42 2.19 5.22
CA SER A 93 12.48 1.74 4.31
C SER A 93 13.89 1.84 4.91
N GLY A 94 14.04 2.65 5.96
CA GLY A 94 15.35 3.03 6.50
C GLY A 94 16.07 4.12 5.71
N ALA A 95 15.54 4.53 4.55
CA ALA A 95 16.10 5.59 3.73
C ALA A 95 15.61 6.98 4.15
N CYS A 96 16.46 7.99 3.97
CA CYS A 96 16.07 9.38 4.16
C CYS A 96 15.06 9.77 3.07
N HIS A 97 13.94 10.34 3.49
CA HIS A 97 12.85 10.69 2.57
C HIS A 97 13.30 11.66 1.47
N ASP A 98 14.19 12.60 1.79
CA ASP A 98 14.69 13.58 0.83
C ASP A 98 15.63 12.98 -0.22
N ASP A 99 16.22 11.82 0.05
CA ASP A 99 17.08 11.07 -0.87
C ASP A 99 16.27 10.09 -1.75
N CYS A 100 14.94 10.05 -1.58
CA CYS A 100 14.08 9.07 -2.25
C CYS A 100 13.29 9.65 -3.43
N LEU A 101 13.06 8.79 -4.41
CA LEU A 101 12.08 8.95 -5.48
C LEU A 101 10.98 7.89 -5.31
N PHE A 102 9.79 8.22 -5.77
CA PHE A 102 8.61 7.38 -5.55
C PHE A 102 7.96 6.98 -6.87
N TYR A 103 7.44 5.77 -6.90
CA TYR A 103 6.72 5.23 -8.04
C TYR A 103 5.42 4.57 -7.61
N MET A 104 4.31 5.02 -8.18
CA MET A 104 2.99 4.41 -8.07
C MET A 104 2.42 4.28 -9.49
N PRO A 105 2.23 3.08 -10.02
CA PRO A 105 1.93 2.84 -11.42
C PRO A 105 0.73 3.62 -11.95
N GLY A 106 0.94 4.44 -12.97
CA GLY A 106 -0.10 5.28 -13.58
C GLY A 106 -0.45 6.57 -12.83
N PHE A 107 0.07 6.75 -11.60
CA PHE A 107 -0.30 7.87 -10.75
C PHE A 107 0.89 8.76 -10.34
N TRP A 108 2.01 8.17 -9.92
CA TRP A 108 3.15 8.91 -9.37
C TRP A 108 4.47 8.44 -9.97
N TYR A 109 5.28 9.42 -10.43
CA TYR A 109 6.62 9.20 -10.97
C TYR A 109 7.60 10.21 -10.36
N ARG A 110 8.69 9.73 -9.76
CA ARG A 110 9.68 10.53 -9.06
C ARG A 110 9.03 11.36 -7.93
N ARG A 111 8.94 12.67 -8.11
CA ARG A 111 8.31 13.63 -7.18
C ARG A 111 7.11 14.35 -7.76
N ASN A 112 6.68 13.98 -8.96
CA ASN A 112 5.57 14.63 -9.67
C ASN A 112 5.65 16.16 -9.66
N LEU A 113 6.84 16.73 -9.91
CA LEU A 113 7.09 18.16 -9.87
C LEU A 113 6.56 18.85 -11.14
N ARG A 114 5.24 18.90 -11.32
CA ARG A 114 4.60 19.54 -12.48
C ARG A 114 4.42 21.04 -12.24
N SER A 115 3.76 21.38 -11.14
CA SER A 115 3.41 22.76 -10.80
C SER A 115 3.42 22.89 -9.27
N PRO A 116 3.91 24.01 -8.73
CA PRO A 116 3.88 24.26 -7.28
C PRO A 116 2.48 24.28 -6.66
N LYS A 117 1.45 24.44 -7.49
CA LYS A 117 0.05 24.57 -7.03
C LYS A 117 -0.83 23.38 -7.36
N GLU A 118 -0.33 22.44 -8.18
CA GLU A 118 -1.13 21.32 -8.66
C GLU A 118 -0.80 20.03 -7.91
N ALA A 119 -1.83 19.30 -7.49
CA ALA A 119 -1.72 17.96 -6.95
C ALA A 119 -2.10 16.93 -8.03
N PRO A 120 -1.62 15.69 -7.94
CA PRO A 120 -0.65 15.19 -6.96
C PRO A 120 0.78 15.63 -7.29
N SER A 121 1.44 16.26 -6.34
CA SER A 121 2.83 16.68 -6.50
C SER A 121 3.53 16.81 -5.15
N PHE A 122 4.85 16.69 -5.14
CA PHE A 122 5.66 16.87 -3.94
C PHE A 122 5.65 18.32 -3.41
N HIS A 123 5.32 19.30 -4.26
CA HIS A 123 5.11 20.68 -3.84
C HIS A 123 3.87 20.85 -2.94
N THR A 124 2.90 19.98 -3.04
CA THR A 124 1.65 20.07 -2.27
C THR A 124 1.63 19.16 -1.05
N SER A 125 2.36 18.04 -1.09
CA SER A 125 2.58 17.13 0.03
C SER A 125 3.75 16.21 -0.27
N ASP A 126 4.50 15.86 0.75
CA ASP A 126 5.56 14.85 0.73
C ASP A 126 5.06 13.44 1.12
N SER A 127 3.77 13.32 1.33
CA SER A 127 3.10 12.07 1.74
C SER A 127 1.83 11.88 0.92
N TRP A 128 1.70 10.71 0.27
CA TRP A 128 0.58 10.41 -0.62
C TRP A 128 0.10 8.99 -0.43
N VAL A 129 -1.19 8.88 -0.13
CA VAL A 129 -1.91 7.62 0.00
C VAL A 129 -3.15 7.68 -0.87
N VAL A 130 -3.35 6.65 -1.69
CA VAL A 130 -4.44 6.57 -2.66
C VAL A 130 -5.11 5.21 -2.66
N ARG A 131 -6.33 5.18 -3.14
CA ARG A 131 -7.05 3.94 -3.42
C ARG A 131 -6.29 3.10 -4.46
N GLU A 132 -6.26 1.79 -4.25
CA GLU A 132 -5.58 0.86 -5.16
C GLU A 132 -6.16 0.87 -6.58
N ASP A 133 -7.47 1.08 -6.73
CA ASP A 133 -8.16 1.12 -8.03
C ASP A 133 -7.85 2.36 -8.89
N ARG A 134 -7.09 3.31 -8.35
CA ARG A 134 -6.57 4.45 -9.10
C ARG A 134 -5.23 4.18 -9.77
N LEU A 135 -4.61 3.09 -9.41
CA LEU A 135 -3.32 2.67 -9.92
C LEU A 135 -3.50 1.65 -11.04
N SER A 136 -2.59 1.63 -12.00
CA SER A 136 -2.56 0.56 -13.01
C SER A 136 -2.22 -0.79 -12.40
N THR A 137 -1.60 -0.77 -11.22
CA THR A 137 -1.22 -1.94 -10.41
C THR A 137 -1.21 -1.51 -8.95
N PRO A 138 -1.80 -2.27 -8.02
CA PRO A 138 -1.92 -1.90 -6.59
C PRO A 138 -0.57 -2.02 -5.86
N MET A 139 0.37 -1.15 -6.22
CA MET A 139 1.75 -1.17 -5.76
C MET A 139 2.29 0.24 -5.53
N THR A 140 3.14 0.39 -4.52
CA THR A 140 3.97 1.57 -4.28
C THR A 140 5.41 1.16 -4.13
N THR A 141 6.32 1.91 -4.77
CA THR A 141 7.76 1.70 -4.70
C THR A 141 8.47 2.98 -4.24
N ILE A 142 9.38 2.83 -3.29
CA ILE A 142 10.35 3.83 -2.84
C ILE A 142 11.70 3.46 -3.46
N PHE A 143 12.35 4.40 -4.13
CA PHE A 143 13.71 4.25 -4.63
C PHE A 143 14.65 5.20 -3.88
N ASP A 144 15.57 4.62 -3.11
CA ASP A 144 16.67 5.33 -2.45
C ASP A 144 17.79 5.57 -3.46
N GLU A 145 17.83 6.78 -4.02
CA GLU A 145 18.83 7.19 -5.03
C GLU A 145 20.26 7.09 -4.50
N LYS A 146 20.45 7.35 -3.21
CA LYS A 146 21.78 7.40 -2.61
C LYS A 146 22.41 6.02 -2.46
N ASN A 147 21.60 5.02 -2.15
CA ASN A 147 22.08 3.66 -1.87
C ASN A 147 21.77 2.68 -3.03
N GLY A 148 21.06 3.11 -4.07
CA GLY A 148 20.69 2.26 -5.21
C GLY A 148 19.79 1.10 -4.77
N LYS A 149 18.83 1.35 -3.89
CA LYS A 149 17.89 0.35 -3.39
C LYS A 149 16.45 0.75 -3.64
N SER A 150 15.60 -0.23 -3.89
CA SER A 150 14.17 0.02 -3.96
C SER A 150 13.40 -0.90 -3.01
N PHE A 151 12.31 -0.36 -2.47
CA PHE A 151 11.39 -1.05 -1.57
C PHE A 151 9.99 -0.90 -2.12
N SER A 152 9.31 -2.01 -2.36
CA SER A 152 7.95 -2.03 -2.90
C SER A 152 7.01 -2.74 -1.96
N VAL A 153 5.75 -2.31 -1.94
CA VAL A 153 4.64 -3.06 -1.38
C VAL A 153 3.59 -3.27 -2.46
N ALA A 154 3.12 -4.49 -2.60
CA ALA A 154 2.06 -4.85 -3.53
C ALA A 154 1.00 -5.68 -2.80
N ARG A 155 -0.30 -5.46 -3.11
CA ARG A 155 -1.37 -6.29 -2.61
C ARG A 155 -1.51 -7.54 -3.47
N ILE A 156 -1.62 -8.70 -2.82
CA ILE A 156 -1.71 -10.00 -3.51
C ILE A 156 -3.15 -10.45 -3.71
N ASP A 157 -4.06 -9.99 -2.85
CA ASP A 157 -5.44 -10.44 -2.89
C ASP A 157 -6.10 -10.10 -4.23
N LYS A 158 -6.97 -10.99 -4.65
CA LYS A 158 -7.78 -10.76 -5.83
C LYS A 158 -8.71 -9.58 -5.59
N PHE A 159 -8.65 -8.65 -6.50
CA PHE A 159 -9.34 -7.40 -6.39
C PHE A 159 -10.50 -7.38 -7.39
N GLU A 160 -11.68 -7.22 -6.85
CA GLU A 160 -12.88 -7.03 -7.62
C GLU A 160 -13.34 -5.58 -7.46
N SER A 161 -13.70 -4.95 -8.57
CA SER A 161 -14.27 -3.62 -8.53
C SER A 161 -15.56 -3.65 -7.75
N ASP A 162 -15.67 -2.84 -6.71
CA ASP A 162 -16.94 -2.64 -6.02
C ASP A 162 -17.70 -1.44 -6.59
N ALA A 163 -19.00 -1.42 -6.32
CA ALA A 163 -19.91 -0.40 -6.82
C ALA A 163 -19.83 0.94 -6.07
N LEU A 164 -18.87 1.13 -5.19
CA LEU A 164 -18.69 2.39 -4.45
C LEU A 164 -18.06 3.46 -5.34
N THR A 165 -18.81 3.89 -6.34
CA THR A 165 -18.33 4.85 -7.34
C THR A 165 -18.65 6.30 -7.01
N THR A 166 -19.57 6.56 -6.07
CA THR A 166 -20.00 7.90 -5.72
C THR A 166 -20.09 8.10 -4.22
N HIS A 167 -19.30 9.00 -3.70
CA HIS A 167 -19.42 9.49 -2.33
C HIS A 167 -19.47 11.00 -2.32
N LYS A 168 -20.19 11.52 -1.35
CA LYS A 168 -20.20 12.96 -1.07
C LYS A 168 -18.90 13.37 -0.41
N GLU A 169 -18.54 14.62 -0.58
CA GLU A 169 -17.35 15.19 0.03
C GLU A 169 -17.33 15.00 1.55
N GLY A 170 -16.21 14.53 2.07
CA GLY A 170 -16.01 14.29 3.51
C GLY A 170 -16.78 13.11 4.08
N GLU A 171 -17.35 12.26 3.24
CA GLU A 171 -18.15 11.13 3.70
C GLU A 171 -17.30 9.99 4.20
N VAL A 172 -17.64 9.47 5.38
CA VAL A 172 -17.16 8.19 5.87
C VAL A 172 -18.05 7.10 5.27
N ILE A 173 -17.43 6.19 4.52
CA ILE A 173 -18.15 5.15 3.81
C ILE A 173 -18.22 3.90 4.67
N LEU A 174 -19.43 3.52 5.07
CA LEU A 174 -19.70 2.24 5.70
C LEU A 174 -20.03 1.22 4.60
N SER A 175 -19.04 0.44 4.22
CA SER A 175 -19.19 -0.56 3.16
C SER A 175 -19.62 -1.90 3.74
N GLY A 176 -20.60 -2.52 3.09
CA GLY A 176 -20.92 -3.93 3.34
C GLY A 176 -19.83 -4.86 2.85
N THR A 177 -19.34 -4.61 1.64
CA THR A 177 -18.25 -5.35 1.01
C THR A 177 -17.48 -4.43 0.08
N THR A 178 -16.17 -4.41 0.23
CA THR A 178 -15.25 -3.82 -0.73
C THR A 178 -14.04 -4.73 -0.88
N SER A 179 -13.43 -4.77 -2.04
CA SER A 179 -12.16 -5.46 -2.27
C SER A 179 -10.99 -4.48 -2.33
N ILE A 180 -11.28 -3.18 -2.28
CA ILE A 180 -10.31 -2.11 -2.53
C ILE A 180 -9.63 -1.69 -1.23
N GLY A 181 -8.32 -1.76 -1.23
CA GLY A 181 -7.46 -1.20 -0.20
C GLY A 181 -6.84 0.14 -0.61
N TYR A 182 -5.75 0.49 0.05
CA TYR A 182 -4.95 1.66 -0.27
C TYR A 182 -3.47 1.36 -0.18
N THR A 183 -2.69 2.13 -0.91
CA THR A 183 -1.23 2.10 -0.86
C THR A 183 -0.66 3.50 -1.07
N GLY A 184 0.57 3.71 -0.65
CA GLY A 184 1.25 4.98 -0.81
C GLY A 184 2.57 5.05 -0.06
N PHE A 185 3.08 6.26 0.05
CA PHE A 185 4.28 6.58 0.79
C PHE A 185 4.03 7.77 1.73
N GLU A 186 4.73 7.77 2.84
CA GLU A 186 4.64 8.83 3.85
C GLU A 186 6.04 9.25 4.32
N ASN A 187 6.18 10.50 4.72
CA ASN A 187 7.34 11.00 5.42
C ASN A 187 7.14 10.83 6.92
N CYS A 188 7.72 9.77 7.48
CA CYS A 188 7.67 9.52 8.92
C CYS A 188 8.94 10.03 9.59
N ASN A 189 8.94 11.28 10.04
CA ASN A 189 10.07 11.93 10.71
C ASN A 189 11.38 11.87 9.88
N GLY A 190 11.30 12.20 8.60
CA GLY A 190 12.44 12.19 7.68
C GLY A 190 12.77 10.82 7.09
N THR A 191 12.02 9.77 7.42
CA THR A 191 12.18 8.43 6.86
C THR A 191 11.10 8.15 5.83
N ALA A 192 11.51 7.74 4.63
CA ALA A 192 10.59 7.27 3.61
C ALA A 192 9.93 5.95 4.07
N THR A 193 8.61 5.93 4.07
CA THR A 193 7.82 4.86 4.66
C THR A 193 6.74 4.41 3.69
N LEU A 194 6.66 3.11 3.42
CA LEU A 194 5.53 2.52 2.71
C LEU A 194 4.30 2.53 3.60
N SER A 195 3.14 2.92 3.08
CA SER A 195 1.86 2.92 3.79
C SER A 195 0.83 2.16 2.97
N PHE A 196 0.15 1.20 3.59
CA PHE A 196 -0.85 0.37 2.94
C PHE A 196 -1.90 -0.11 3.95
N GLY A 197 -3.02 -0.58 3.45
CA GLY A 197 -4.08 -1.09 4.32
C GLY A 197 -5.40 -1.36 3.61
N TYR A 198 -6.44 -1.61 4.42
CA TYR A 198 -7.75 -2.02 3.95
C TYR A 198 -8.83 -1.69 4.99
N PRO A 199 -10.06 -1.31 4.58
CA PRO A 199 -10.41 -0.85 3.22
C PRO A 199 -9.71 0.47 2.87
N TYR A 200 -10.03 1.02 1.71
CA TYR A 200 -9.33 2.18 1.18
C TYR A 200 -9.48 3.45 2.03
N LYS A 201 -8.45 4.26 1.96
CA LYS A 201 -8.47 5.69 2.34
C LYS A 201 -7.74 6.52 1.28
N GLU A 202 -8.11 7.79 1.17
CA GLU A 202 -7.40 8.77 0.38
C GLU A 202 -7.19 10.03 1.20
N ALA A 203 -5.98 10.57 1.17
CA ALA A 203 -5.69 11.84 1.80
C ALA A 203 -6.39 12.99 1.04
N PRO A 204 -6.69 14.12 1.72
CA PRO A 204 -7.09 15.34 1.03
C PRO A 204 -6.01 15.73 0.02
N LYS A 205 -6.38 16.42 -1.05
CA LYS A 205 -5.47 16.85 -2.12
C LYS A 205 -5.01 15.74 -3.09
N THR A 206 -5.63 14.57 -3.08
CA THR A 206 -5.36 13.51 -4.05
C THR A 206 -5.66 13.95 -5.47
N TYR A 207 -6.63 14.85 -5.67
CA TYR A 207 -6.97 15.40 -6.99
C TYR A 207 -7.17 16.89 -6.94
N ILE A 208 -6.66 17.54 -7.99
CA ILE A 208 -7.13 18.84 -8.42
C ILE A 208 -7.88 18.65 -9.73
N ARG A 209 -9.18 18.82 -9.69
CA ARG A 209 -9.99 18.94 -10.88
C ARG A 209 -10.56 20.36 -10.91
N LYS A 210 -10.20 21.13 -11.93
CA LYS A 210 -10.67 22.49 -12.13
C LYS A 210 -10.52 23.38 -10.87
N LEU A 211 -9.37 23.30 -10.23
CA LEU A 211 -9.04 24.04 -9.00
C LEU A 211 -9.79 23.59 -7.73
N THR A 212 -10.47 22.47 -7.77
CA THR A 212 -11.15 21.92 -6.58
C THR A 212 -10.36 20.72 -6.07
N LEU A 213 -10.00 20.73 -4.80
CA LEU A 213 -9.40 19.59 -4.12
C LEU A 213 -10.50 18.56 -3.81
N ALA A 214 -10.23 17.29 -4.14
CA ALA A 214 -11.05 16.22 -3.62
C ALA A 214 -10.84 16.10 -2.09
N PRO A 215 -11.90 15.89 -1.31
CA PRO A 215 -11.78 15.69 0.12
C PRO A 215 -11.11 14.36 0.45
N SER A 216 -10.72 14.20 1.71
CA SER A 216 -10.32 12.89 2.24
C SER A 216 -11.51 11.94 2.21
N VAL A 217 -11.21 10.68 1.94
CA VAL A 217 -12.18 9.58 1.99
C VAL A 217 -11.61 8.48 2.87
N GLU A 218 -12.42 7.92 3.75
CA GLU A 218 -12.06 6.75 4.54
C GLU A 218 -13.22 5.76 4.55
N ALA A 219 -12.98 4.53 4.08
CA ALA A 219 -13.94 3.45 4.05
C ALA A 219 -13.80 2.55 5.29
N TYR A 220 -14.91 2.01 5.74
CA TYR A 220 -14.97 1.06 6.85
C TYR A 220 -15.71 -0.20 6.39
N GLN A 221 -15.05 -1.34 6.49
CA GLN A 221 -15.64 -2.64 6.17
C GLN A 221 -16.41 -3.17 7.37
N PHE A 222 -17.64 -3.64 7.12
CA PHE A 222 -18.40 -4.40 8.12
C PHE A 222 -17.84 -5.80 8.28
N LEU A 223 -17.76 -6.25 9.52
CA LEU A 223 -17.43 -7.62 9.88
C LEU A 223 -18.34 -8.06 11.02
N GLY A 224 -19.18 -9.05 10.76
CA GLY A 224 -20.09 -9.61 11.77
C GLY A 224 -19.37 -10.43 12.82
N LYS A 225 -19.98 -10.57 13.97
CA LYS A 225 -19.45 -11.40 15.07
C LYS A 225 -19.10 -12.81 14.60
N GLY A 226 -17.87 -13.23 14.80
CA GLY A 226 -17.33 -14.53 14.40
C GLY A 226 -16.86 -14.60 12.94
N GLU A 227 -17.10 -13.57 12.14
CA GLU A 227 -16.59 -13.48 10.78
C GLU A 227 -15.11 -13.08 10.77
N SER A 228 -14.42 -13.46 9.70
CA SER A 228 -13.01 -13.20 9.51
C SER A 228 -12.73 -12.71 8.10
N VAL A 229 -11.74 -11.82 7.99
CA VAL A 229 -11.15 -11.43 6.72
C VAL A 229 -9.66 -11.77 6.71
N THR A 230 -9.16 -12.19 5.55
CA THR A 230 -7.74 -12.44 5.31
C THR A 230 -7.27 -11.48 4.23
N LEU A 231 -6.16 -10.79 4.50
CA LEU A 231 -5.57 -9.79 3.60
C LEU A 231 -4.09 -10.11 3.42
N THR A 232 -3.59 -9.97 2.19
CA THR A 232 -2.22 -10.36 1.88
C THR A 232 -1.51 -9.26 1.08
N TRP A 233 -0.33 -8.90 1.55
CA TRP A 233 0.61 -8.02 0.85
C TRP A 233 1.96 -8.70 0.68
N GLU A 234 2.73 -8.23 -0.27
CA GLU A 234 4.13 -8.63 -0.43
C GLU A 234 5.01 -7.39 -0.47
N LEU A 235 6.04 -7.39 0.37
CA LEU A 235 7.15 -6.46 0.32
C LEU A 235 8.23 -7.05 -0.58
N ASN A 236 8.82 -6.23 -1.44
CA ASN A 236 9.92 -6.61 -2.30
C ASN A 236 11.04 -5.58 -2.23
N GLU A 237 12.29 -6.05 -2.15
CA GLU A 237 13.49 -5.23 -2.24
C GLU A 237 14.24 -5.59 -3.51
N SER A 238 14.73 -4.57 -4.21
CA SER A 238 15.64 -4.75 -5.34
C SER A 238 16.75 -3.69 -5.34
N ALA A 239 17.73 -3.85 -6.22
CA ALA A 239 18.88 -2.98 -6.33
C ALA A 239 19.00 -2.40 -7.75
N PRO A 240 18.11 -1.49 -8.16
CA PRO A 240 18.15 -0.87 -9.48
C PRO A 240 19.33 0.10 -9.61
N THR A 241 19.82 0.27 -10.82
CA THR A 241 20.95 1.17 -11.12
C THR A 241 20.54 2.64 -11.12
N ASP A 242 19.29 2.93 -11.47
CA ASP A 242 18.69 4.25 -11.49
C ASP A 242 17.15 4.16 -11.38
N PHE A 243 16.48 5.31 -11.42
CA PHE A 243 15.01 5.34 -11.32
C PHE A 243 14.31 4.67 -12.52
N SER A 244 14.87 4.72 -13.72
CA SER A 244 14.28 4.06 -14.90
C SER A 244 14.35 2.55 -14.76
N ASP A 245 15.48 2.04 -14.29
CA ASP A 245 15.66 0.63 -13.97
C ASP A 245 14.77 0.21 -12.78
N CYS A 246 14.59 1.07 -11.78
CA CYS A 246 13.64 0.85 -10.70
C CYS A 246 12.20 0.65 -11.21
N VAL A 247 11.74 1.53 -12.10
CA VAL A 247 10.41 1.40 -12.73
C VAL A 247 10.32 0.11 -13.53
N LYS A 248 11.35 -0.24 -14.31
CA LYS A 248 11.39 -1.48 -15.08
C LYS A 248 11.29 -2.70 -14.17
N GLN A 249 12.13 -2.80 -13.13
CA GLN A 249 12.12 -3.93 -12.19
C GLN A 249 10.78 -4.03 -11.45
N ALA A 250 10.18 -2.90 -11.06
CA ALA A 250 8.87 -2.87 -10.44
C ALA A 250 7.77 -3.38 -11.39
N TRP A 251 7.84 -3.05 -12.68
CA TRP A 251 6.94 -3.56 -13.72
C TRP A 251 7.08 -5.06 -13.91
N GLU A 252 8.29 -5.55 -14.08
CA GLU A 252 8.59 -6.98 -14.25
C GLU A 252 8.11 -7.77 -13.03
N TYR A 253 8.40 -7.29 -11.83
CA TYR A 253 7.93 -7.88 -10.58
C TYR A 253 6.40 -7.94 -10.52
N SER A 254 5.69 -6.84 -10.81
CA SER A 254 4.24 -6.82 -10.75
C SER A 254 3.61 -7.71 -11.82
N TYR A 255 4.18 -7.77 -13.02
CA TYR A 255 3.73 -8.66 -14.07
C TYR A 255 3.83 -10.13 -13.66
N ASP A 256 4.97 -10.52 -13.08
CA ASP A 256 5.18 -11.88 -12.58
C ASP A 256 4.27 -12.24 -11.41
N LEU A 257 3.99 -11.25 -10.56
CA LEU A 257 3.13 -11.42 -9.39
C LEU A 257 1.67 -11.67 -9.78
N TYR A 258 1.13 -10.86 -10.69
CA TYR A 258 -0.28 -10.91 -11.05
C TYR A 258 -0.58 -11.80 -12.26
N LYS A 259 0.41 -12.04 -13.12
CA LYS A 259 0.27 -12.85 -14.35
C LYS A 259 -1.05 -12.61 -15.06
N PRO A 260 -1.29 -11.37 -15.54
CA PRO A 260 -2.56 -11.03 -16.17
C PRO A 260 -2.83 -11.97 -17.35
N ALA A 261 -4.08 -12.39 -17.49
CA ALA A 261 -4.48 -13.22 -18.62
C ALA A 261 -4.24 -12.48 -19.94
N THR A 262 -3.78 -13.21 -20.95
CA THR A 262 -3.65 -12.66 -22.30
C THR A 262 -5.04 -12.31 -22.81
N VAL A 263 -5.23 -11.07 -23.25
CA VAL A 263 -6.46 -10.62 -23.90
C VAL A 263 -6.33 -10.91 -25.38
N GLU A 264 -7.22 -11.74 -25.94
CA GLU A 264 -7.32 -11.89 -27.38
C GLU A 264 -7.83 -10.57 -28.00
N THR A 265 -7.02 -9.97 -28.84
CA THR A 265 -7.43 -8.77 -29.59
C THR A 265 -7.76 -9.14 -31.03
N PRO A 266 -8.72 -8.46 -31.70
CA PRO A 266 -9.05 -8.72 -33.09
C PRO A 266 -7.93 -8.27 -34.06
N TYR A 267 -6.84 -7.68 -33.55
CA TYR A 267 -5.72 -7.18 -34.31
C TYR A 267 -4.46 -7.96 -34.00
N THR A 268 -3.72 -8.36 -35.03
CA THR A 268 -2.40 -8.98 -34.85
C THR A 268 -1.35 -7.92 -34.50
N ASP A 269 -0.24 -8.35 -33.91
CA ASP A 269 0.88 -7.46 -33.60
C ASP A 269 1.42 -6.74 -34.84
N GLU A 270 1.36 -7.38 -36.02
CA GLU A 270 1.76 -6.80 -37.30
C GLU A 270 0.86 -5.62 -37.69
N VAL A 271 -0.45 -5.79 -37.58
CA VAL A 271 -1.44 -4.74 -37.86
C VAL A 271 -1.26 -3.57 -36.89
N MET A 272 -1.04 -3.85 -35.59
CA MET A 272 -0.80 -2.80 -34.63
C MET A 272 0.50 -2.03 -34.90
N LYS A 273 1.58 -2.71 -35.26
CA LYS A 273 2.86 -2.07 -35.64
C LYS A 273 2.72 -1.21 -36.90
N GLU A 274 1.97 -1.69 -37.91
CA GLU A 274 1.71 -0.93 -39.13
C GLU A 274 0.93 0.36 -38.85
N VAL A 275 -0.14 0.28 -38.04
CA VAL A 275 -0.94 1.46 -37.65
C VAL A 275 -0.13 2.47 -36.82
N MET A 276 0.78 2.00 -35.97
CA MET A 276 1.62 2.87 -35.15
C MET A 276 2.82 3.48 -35.92
N SER A 277 3.17 2.93 -37.07
CA SER A 277 4.28 3.40 -37.89
C SER A 277 3.89 4.44 -38.97
N ASN A 278 2.59 4.61 -39.20
CA ASN A 278 1.99 5.62 -40.11
C ASN A 278 1.54 6.87 -39.32
#